data_648da7b3f89a89d5cc95729ea9a12599
#
_entry.id   648da7b3f89a89d5cc95729ea9a12599
#
_cell.length_a   1.000
_cell.length_b   1.000
_cell.length_c   1.000
_cell.angle_alpha   90.00
_cell.angle_beta   90.00
_cell.angle_gamma   90.00
#
_symmetry.space_group_name_H-M   'P 1'
#
loop_
_entity.id
_entity.type
_entity.pdbx_description
1 polymer ?
#
loop_
_entity_poly.entity_id
_entity_poly.type
_entity_poly.pdbx_seq_one_letter_code
_entity_poly.pdbx_strand_id
1 'polypeptide(L)'
;MSNQLHVRRRDGGDLVGRLYRRRRDGGDQRLYAPGETDETSTDLVTSFFQGRPFYISHRLGGDEYPEFTRRGLDASLRAGFKALELSVRRCGTGEYVLMHDWKTTRTVPGSDYAIWNTPWATLKTLQQAAGPIMLLDEVLDILPQDVILAIDHKTTSSKEDASEGDLQSELDLYTKLDAAFSGRPQERVVWKSFVKGSGARRARARGYKTMCMFYETELVDARFDEWDVLGLEWNASQTAWEMLTATGKPTIAHIVTNTGQASTAFSKGARGLMCSRPSDIHP
;
A
#
# COMPACT_ATOMS: atom_id res chain seq x y z
N MET A 1 6.13 24.96 -17.11
CA MET A 1 5.00 24.20 -17.69
C MET A 1 3.73 24.81 -17.13
N SER A 2 2.84 25.38 -17.98
CA SER A 2 1.67 26.11 -17.51
C SER A 2 0.59 25.10 -17.05
N ASN A 3 0.19 25.20 -15.77
CA ASN A 3 -1.02 24.57 -15.29
C ASN A 3 -2.22 25.30 -15.92
N GLN A 4 -2.80 24.76 -16.99
CA GLN A 4 -4.04 25.30 -17.50
C GLN A 4 -5.21 24.71 -16.71
N LEU A 5 -5.87 25.55 -15.94
CA LEU A 5 -7.17 25.30 -15.32
C LEU A 5 -8.27 25.66 -16.33
N HIS A 6 -9.22 24.74 -16.58
CA HIS A 6 -10.37 25.06 -17.39
C HIS A 6 -11.67 24.65 -16.70
N VAL A 7 -12.71 25.39 -17.01
CA VAL A 7 -14.06 25.16 -16.50
C VAL A 7 -14.88 24.58 -17.65
N ARG A 8 -15.44 23.38 -17.45
CA ARG A 8 -16.43 22.81 -18.40
C ARG A 8 -17.83 23.29 -18.00
N ARG A 9 -18.57 23.81 -18.96
CA ARG A 9 -20.00 24.10 -18.80
C ARG A 9 -20.83 22.88 -19.18
N ARG A 10 -21.86 22.59 -18.41
CA ARG A 10 -22.92 21.66 -18.78
C ARG A 10 -24.05 22.47 -19.39
N ASP A 11 -24.58 22.05 -20.53
CA ASP A 11 -25.70 22.73 -21.20
C ASP A 11 -26.92 22.76 -20.26
N GLY A 12 -27.36 23.96 -19.93
CA GLY A 12 -28.70 24.25 -19.39
C GLY A 12 -28.90 24.17 -17.89
N GLY A 13 -28.20 24.96 -17.07
CA GLY A 13 -28.53 25.14 -15.67
C GLY A 13 -27.31 25.54 -14.81
N ASP A 14 -27.53 26.27 -13.78
CA ASP A 14 -26.67 26.95 -12.84
C ASP A 14 -25.14 26.70 -12.91
N LEU A 15 -24.40 27.81 -12.87
CA LEU A 15 -22.93 27.90 -12.87
C LEU A 15 -22.28 27.28 -11.61
N VAL A 16 -22.32 25.98 -11.47
CA VAL A 16 -21.39 25.30 -10.58
C VAL A 16 -20.13 24.97 -11.40
N GLY A 17 -19.19 25.90 -11.42
CA GLY A 17 -17.92 25.75 -12.10
C GLY A 17 -17.10 24.62 -11.43
N ARG A 18 -17.07 23.46 -12.06
CA ARG A 18 -16.19 22.36 -11.62
C ARG A 18 -14.80 22.60 -12.16
N LEU A 19 -13.80 22.64 -11.28
CA LEU A 19 -12.39 22.79 -11.65
C LEU A 19 -11.80 21.41 -12.02
N TYR A 20 -11.06 21.37 -13.14
CA TYR A 20 -10.37 20.18 -13.61
C TYR A 20 -8.89 20.49 -13.86
N ARG A 21 -8.02 19.54 -13.54
CA ARG A 21 -6.60 19.55 -13.90
C ARG A 21 -6.36 18.52 -14.98
N ARG A 22 -5.68 18.90 -16.05
CA ARG A 22 -5.32 17.98 -17.13
C ARG A 22 -4.17 17.06 -16.69
N ARG A 23 -4.35 15.76 -16.82
CA ARG A 23 -3.31 14.75 -16.58
C ARG A 23 -2.36 14.66 -17.77
N ARG A 24 -1.17 14.07 -17.55
CA ARG A 24 -0.18 13.84 -18.61
C ARG A 24 -0.67 12.90 -19.72
N ASP A 25 -1.60 12.02 -19.42
CA ASP A 25 -2.27 11.10 -20.35
C ASP A 25 -3.39 11.74 -21.18
N GLY A 26 -3.65 13.04 -21.01
CA GLY A 26 -4.68 13.78 -21.70
C GLY A 26 -6.06 13.75 -21.04
N GLY A 27 -6.24 13.00 -19.94
CA GLY A 27 -7.46 12.97 -19.14
C GLY A 27 -7.60 14.19 -18.22
N ASP A 28 -8.85 14.56 -17.89
CA ASP A 28 -9.14 15.64 -16.93
C ASP A 28 -9.31 15.06 -15.50
N GLN A 29 -8.61 15.61 -14.53
CA GLN A 29 -8.83 15.32 -13.12
C GLN A 29 -9.70 16.41 -12.49
N ARG A 30 -10.83 16.01 -11.91
CA ARG A 30 -11.72 16.93 -11.17
C ARG A 30 -11.03 17.42 -9.89
N LEU A 31 -11.03 18.72 -9.65
CA LEU A 31 -10.61 19.34 -8.40
C LEU A 31 -11.87 19.73 -7.60
N TYR A 32 -11.93 19.36 -6.34
CA TYR A 32 -13.04 19.69 -5.46
C TYR A 32 -12.76 21.00 -4.73
N ALA A 33 -13.79 21.84 -4.56
CA ALA A 33 -13.71 22.98 -3.68
C ALA A 33 -13.62 22.51 -2.21
N PRO A 34 -12.95 23.27 -1.32
CA PRO A 34 -12.95 22.96 0.12
C PRO A 34 -14.40 22.87 0.64
N GLY A 35 -14.78 21.71 1.16
CA GLY A 35 -16.14 21.41 1.66
C GLY A 35 -17.10 20.78 0.65
N GLU A 36 -16.72 20.60 -0.61
CA GLU A 36 -17.51 19.85 -1.58
C GLU A 36 -17.26 18.34 -1.36
N THR A 37 -18.19 17.63 -0.73
CA THR A 37 -18.17 16.17 -0.65
C THR A 37 -18.71 15.59 -1.94
N ASP A 38 -17.95 14.70 -2.59
CA ASP A 38 -18.49 13.87 -3.66
C ASP A 38 -19.40 12.81 -3.03
N GLU A 39 -20.70 13.01 -3.06
CA GLU A 39 -21.69 12.03 -2.55
C GLU A 39 -21.58 10.67 -3.27
N THR A 40 -20.80 10.59 -4.37
CA THR A 40 -20.52 9.35 -5.11
C THR A 40 -19.15 8.76 -4.79
N SER A 41 -18.34 9.41 -3.94
CA SER A 41 -17.02 8.89 -3.57
C SER A 41 -17.19 7.67 -2.68
N THR A 42 -17.03 6.51 -3.27
CA THR A 42 -16.96 5.26 -2.53
C THR A 42 -15.59 5.19 -1.84
N ASP A 43 -15.56 5.05 -0.52
CA ASP A 43 -14.36 4.67 0.21
C ASP A 43 -13.91 3.28 -0.28
N LEU A 44 -12.98 3.28 -1.22
CA LEU A 44 -12.53 2.05 -1.88
C LEU A 44 -11.87 1.10 -0.90
N VAL A 45 -11.18 1.62 0.13
CA VAL A 45 -10.56 0.79 1.16
C VAL A 45 -11.64 0.04 1.95
N THR A 46 -12.69 0.73 2.37
CA THR A 46 -13.81 0.07 3.06
C THR A 46 -14.50 -0.96 2.17
N SER A 47 -14.83 -0.59 0.94
CA SER A 47 -15.50 -1.48 -0.01
C SER A 47 -14.65 -2.71 -0.34
N PHE A 48 -13.34 -2.54 -0.49
CA PHE A 48 -12.41 -3.63 -0.77
C PHE A 48 -12.42 -4.70 0.34
N PHE A 49 -12.35 -4.29 1.62
CA PHE A 49 -12.35 -5.23 2.74
C PHE A 49 -13.73 -5.80 3.09
N GLN A 50 -14.82 -5.26 2.55
CA GLN A 50 -16.15 -5.87 2.61
C GLN A 50 -16.32 -7.02 1.61
N GLY A 51 -15.60 -6.98 0.48
CA GLY A 51 -15.55 -8.06 -0.51
C GLY A 51 -15.08 -9.39 0.06
N ARG A 52 -15.53 -10.52 -0.54
CA ARG A 52 -15.07 -11.86 -0.14
C ARG A 52 -15.00 -12.77 -1.37
N PRO A 53 -13.88 -13.42 -1.61
CA PRO A 53 -12.56 -13.16 -1.03
C PRO A 53 -11.95 -11.87 -1.57
N PHE A 54 -10.97 -11.29 -0.86
CA PHE A 54 -10.17 -10.17 -1.35
C PHE A 54 -8.68 -10.54 -1.41
N TYR A 55 -7.95 -9.91 -2.34
CA TYR A 55 -6.57 -10.28 -2.66
C TYR A 55 -5.67 -9.05 -2.73
N ILE A 56 -4.54 -9.10 -2.02
CA ILE A 56 -3.49 -8.07 -2.03
C ILE A 56 -2.24 -8.65 -2.67
N SER A 57 -1.69 -8.01 -3.69
CA SER A 57 -0.41 -8.42 -4.28
C SER A 57 0.74 -7.98 -3.37
N HIS A 58 1.41 -8.94 -2.73
CA HIS A 58 2.53 -8.74 -1.83
C HIS A 58 3.79 -8.37 -2.63
N ARG A 59 4.38 -7.21 -2.29
CA ARG A 59 5.58 -6.69 -2.97
C ARG A 59 5.49 -6.72 -4.50
N LEU A 60 4.28 -6.49 -5.03
CA LEU A 60 4.00 -6.55 -6.47
C LEU A 60 4.30 -7.94 -7.09
N GLY A 61 3.98 -9.02 -6.38
CA GLY A 61 4.23 -10.38 -6.82
C GLY A 61 5.66 -10.87 -6.55
N GLY A 62 6.22 -10.49 -5.40
CA GLY A 62 7.64 -10.58 -5.07
C GLY A 62 8.29 -11.97 -5.03
N ASP A 63 7.52 -13.09 -5.10
CA ASP A 63 8.07 -14.46 -5.21
C ASP A 63 8.07 -14.96 -6.66
N GLU A 64 7.31 -14.35 -7.54
CA GLU A 64 7.26 -14.69 -8.96
C GLU A 64 8.08 -13.71 -9.81
N TYR A 65 8.06 -12.45 -9.41
CA TYR A 65 8.83 -11.36 -10.02
C TYR A 65 9.81 -10.79 -8.98
N PRO A 66 10.95 -10.22 -9.39
CA PRO A 66 11.74 -9.42 -8.48
C PRO A 66 10.87 -8.34 -7.84
N GLU A 67 10.90 -8.25 -6.50
CA GLU A 67 10.01 -7.40 -5.73
C GLU A 67 10.10 -5.93 -6.16
N PHE A 68 8.95 -5.23 -6.13
CA PHE A 68 8.84 -3.80 -6.43
C PHE A 68 9.40 -3.40 -7.80
N THR A 69 9.24 -4.25 -8.81
CA THR A 69 9.61 -3.91 -10.18
C THR A 69 8.40 -3.55 -11.03
N ARG A 70 8.61 -2.77 -12.08
CA ARG A 70 7.57 -2.45 -13.07
C ARG A 70 6.93 -3.70 -13.65
N ARG A 71 7.71 -4.76 -13.87
CA ARG A 71 7.22 -6.03 -14.38
C ARG A 71 6.23 -6.69 -13.41
N GLY A 72 6.55 -6.70 -12.11
CA GLY A 72 5.65 -7.22 -11.07
C GLY A 72 4.37 -6.39 -10.92
N LEU A 73 4.48 -5.06 -10.98
CA LEU A 73 3.34 -4.15 -10.97
C LEU A 73 2.38 -4.44 -12.13
N ASP A 74 2.91 -4.47 -13.36
CA ASP A 74 2.10 -4.72 -14.56
C ASP A 74 1.47 -6.12 -14.54
N ALA A 75 2.18 -7.14 -14.00
CA ALA A 75 1.66 -8.49 -13.84
C ALA A 75 0.52 -8.54 -12.82
N SER A 76 0.69 -7.90 -11.65
CA SER A 76 -0.35 -7.83 -10.62
C SER A 76 -1.62 -7.14 -11.13
N LEU A 77 -1.48 -6.03 -11.84
CA LEU A 77 -2.62 -5.32 -12.42
C LEU A 77 -3.33 -6.16 -13.51
N ARG A 78 -2.57 -6.84 -14.38
CA ARG A 78 -3.15 -7.75 -15.41
C ARG A 78 -3.86 -8.95 -14.79
N ALA A 79 -3.36 -9.46 -13.65
CA ALA A 79 -4.00 -10.53 -12.91
C ALA A 79 -5.28 -10.10 -12.16
N GLY A 80 -5.63 -8.81 -12.21
CA GLY A 80 -6.88 -8.28 -11.66
C GLY A 80 -6.80 -7.80 -10.21
N PHE A 81 -5.61 -7.75 -9.61
CA PHE A 81 -5.48 -7.24 -8.23
C PHE A 81 -5.98 -5.81 -8.11
N LYS A 82 -6.85 -5.58 -7.12
CA LYS A 82 -7.39 -4.26 -6.74
C LYS A 82 -6.71 -3.70 -5.49
N ALA A 83 -5.72 -4.40 -4.96
CA ALA A 83 -4.87 -3.93 -3.87
C ALA A 83 -3.42 -4.35 -4.08
N LEU A 84 -2.50 -3.41 -3.90
CA LEU A 84 -1.07 -3.61 -4.07
C LEU A 84 -0.35 -3.27 -2.77
N GLU A 85 0.47 -4.17 -2.26
CA GLU A 85 1.30 -3.90 -1.09
C GLU A 85 2.65 -3.33 -1.51
N LEU A 86 3.03 -2.24 -0.86
CA LEU A 86 4.26 -1.49 -1.13
C LEU A 86 5.01 -1.23 0.18
N SER A 87 6.25 -1.70 0.28
CA SER A 87 7.18 -1.23 1.30
C SER A 87 7.89 0.03 0.81
N VAL A 88 7.73 1.13 1.53
CA VAL A 88 8.28 2.44 1.15
C VAL A 88 9.33 2.91 2.13
N ARG A 89 10.46 3.41 1.60
CA ARG A 89 11.55 3.99 2.36
C ARG A 89 11.95 5.34 1.79
N ARG A 90 12.15 6.31 2.68
CA ARG A 90 12.72 7.60 2.30
C ARG A 90 14.22 7.46 2.10
N CYS A 91 14.73 7.89 0.94
CA CYS A 91 16.17 7.91 0.67
C CYS A 91 16.85 9.20 1.16
N GLY A 92 18.15 9.28 1.04
CA GLY A 92 18.95 10.38 1.60
C GLY A 92 18.63 11.78 1.04
N THR A 93 18.02 11.87 -0.13
CA THR A 93 17.58 13.13 -0.76
C THR A 93 16.08 13.39 -0.63
N GLY A 94 15.34 12.48 0.01
CA GLY A 94 13.94 12.69 0.37
C GLY A 94 12.91 11.98 -0.51
N GLU A 95 13.30 11.34 -1.60
CA GLU A 95 12.42 10.53 -2.43
C GLU A 95 12.04 9.22 -1.73
N TYR A 96 10.84 8.72 -2.03
CA TYR A 96 10.37 7.42 -1.53
C TYR A 96 10.63 6.33 -2.55
N VAL A 97 11.55 5.42 -2.20
CA VAL A 97 11.86 4.23 -3.00
C VAL A 97 11.05 3.03 -2.51
N LEU A 98 10.72 2.13 -3.43
CA LEU A 98 10.09 0.86 -3.10
C LEU A 98 11.19 -0.15 -2.76
N MET A 99 11.34 -0.44 -1.47
CA MET A 99 12.35 -1.37 -0.96
C MET A 99 11.91 -1.92 0.40
N HIS A 100 11.91 -3.26 0.54
CA HIS A 100 11.59 -3.87 1.83
C HIS A 100 12.71 -3.68 2.85
N ASP A 101 13.95 -3.99 2.45
CA ASP A 101 15.10 -3.97 3.35
C ASP A 101 15.65 -2.55 3.50
N TRP A 102 16.34 -2.30 4.59
CA TRP A 102 17.00 -1.01 4.83
C TRP A 102 18.27 -0.79 3.99
N LYS A 103 18.80 -1.90 3.40
CA LYS A 103 19.94 -1.91 2.47
C LYS A 103 19.58 -2.55 1.14
N THR A 104 20.35 -2.23 0.12
CA THR A 104 20.20 -2.77 -1.24
C THR A 104 20.72 -4.20 -1.41
N THR A 105 21.49 -4.71 -0.46
CA THR A 105 22.30 -5.94 -0.54
C THR A 105 21.55 -7.17 -1.07
N ARG A 106 20.32 -7.39 -0.63
CA ARG A 106 19.53 -8.58 -1.01
C ARG A 106 18.99 -8.49 -2.44
N THR A 107 18.56 -7.31 -2.87
CA THR A 107 17.83 -7.15 -4.15
C THR A 107 18.68 -6.62 -5.28
N VAL A 108 19.83 -6.01 -4.96
CA VAL A 108 20.78 -5.44 -5.94
C VAL A 108 22.13 -6.14 -5.80
N PRO A 109 22.48 -7.07 -6.69
CA PRO A 109 23.75 -7.79 -6.62
C PRO A 109 24.96 -6.87 -6.59
N GLY A 110 25.89 -7.13 -5.67
CA GLY A 110 27.14 -6.38 -5.57
C GLY A 110 27.04 -4.98 -4.96
N SER A 111 25.87 -4.61 -4.40
CA SER A 111 25.69 -3.33 -3.75
C SER A 111 25.41 -3.48 -2.23
N ASP A 112 25.82 -2.48 -1.43
CA ASP A 112 25.59 -2.42 0.02
C ASP A 112 25.29 -0.98 0.47
N TYR A 113 24.30 -0.36 -0.17
CA TYR A 113 23.87 0.98 0.21
C TYR A 113 22.75 0.94 1.22
N ALA A 114 22.86 1.71 2.31
CA ALA A 114 21.77 1.98 3.22
C ALA A 114 20.86 3.04 2.59
N ILE A 115 19.58 2.72 2.40
CA ILE A 115 18.61 3.57 1.66
C ILE A 115 18.52 4.97 2.27
N TRP A 116 18.36 5.06 3.58
CA TRP A 116 18.06 6.32 4.29
C TRP A 116 19.14 7.41 4.16
N ASN A 117 20.40 7.04 3.90
CA ASN A 117 21.50 7.98 3.75
C ASN A 117 22.10 8.03 2.33
N THR A 118 21.52 7.28 1.39
CA THR A 118 22.00 7.25 0.00
C THR A 118 21.12 8.16 -0.87
N PRO A 119 21.72 9.11 -1.61
CA PRO A 119 20.98 9.97 -2.53
C PRO A 119 20.29 9.18 -3.64
N TRP A 120 19.10 9.64 -4.07
CA TRP A 120 18.40 9.05 -5.21
C TRP A 120 19.25 9.01 -6.49
N ALA A 121 20.08 10.04 -6.70
CA ALA A 121 21.02 10.07 -7.85
C ALA A 121 21.92 8.83 -7.94
N THR A 122 22.27 8.23 -6.80
CA THR A 122 23.00 6.96 -6.71
C THR A 122 22.06 5.76 -6.85
N LEU A 123 20.96 5.73 -6.07
CA LEU A 123 20.04 4.57 -6.05
C LEU A 123 19.43 4.30 -7.44
N LYS A 124 19.09 5.32 -8.20
CA LYS A 124 18.51 5.18 -9.56
C LYS A 124 19.44 4.53 -10.58
N THR A 125 20.74 4.45 -10.31
CA THR A 125 21.72 3.77 -11.19
C THR A 125 21.81 2.28 -10.91
N LEU A 126 21.23 1.81 -9.81
CA LEU A 126 21.30 0.43 -9.39
C LEU A 126 20.25 -0.41 -10.12
N GLN A 127 20.63 -1.64 -10.45
CA GLN A 127 19.77 -2.57 -11.15
C GLN A 127 19.45 -3.77 -10.27
N GLN A 128 18.17 -3.98 -10.00
CA GLN A 128 17.63 -5.25 -9.51
C GLN A 128 17.59 -6.27 -10.67
N ALA A 129 17.27 -7.53 -10.37
CA ALA A 129 17.24 -8.60 -11.38
C ALA A 129 16.28 -8.33 -12.57
N ALA A 130 15.32 -7.42 -12.45
CA ALA A 130 14.33 -7.11 -13.50
C ALA A 130 14.12 -5.60 -13.72
N GLY A 131 15.11 -4.78 -13.47
CA GLY A 131 15.06 -3.35 -13.73
C GLY A 131 15.55 -2.47 -12.59
N PRO A 132 15.46 -1.16 -12.72
CA PRO A 132 15.90 -0.21 -11.71
C PRO A 132 15.02 -0.28 -10.44
N ILE A 133 15.55 0.28 -9.36
CA ILE A 133 14.74 0.56 -8.16
C ILE A 133 13.63 1.55 -8.56
N MET A 134 12.39 1.25 -8.18
CA MET A 134 11.24 2.11 -8.47
C MET A 134 11.00 3.15 -7.37
N LEU A 135 10.50 4.30 -7.77
CA LEU A 135 9.93 5.29 -6.85
C LEU A 135 8.44 5.02 -6.58
N LEU A 136 7.98 5.44 -5.41
CA LEU A 136 6.55 5.48 -5.11
C LEU A 136 5.79 6.36 -6.13
N ASP A 137 6.39 7.48 -6.55
CA ASP A 137 5.80 8.38 -7.55
C ASP A 137 5.47 7.67 -8.87
N GLU A 138 6.33 6.75 -9.31
CA GLU A 138 6.10 5.98 -10.54
C GLU A 138 4.87 5.07 -10.44
N VAL A 139 4.57 4.54 -9.24
CA VAL A 139 3.34 3.78 -9.00
C VAL A 139 2.14 4.71 -8.93
N LEU A 140 2.23 5.82 -8.18
CA LEU A 140 1.15 6.79 -8.03
C LEU A 140 0.71 7.40 -9.37
N ASP A 141 1.67 7.64 -10.28
CA ASP A 141 1.41 8.22 -11.61
C ASP A 141 0.56 7.31 -12.52
N ILE A 142 0.63 5.99 -12.31
CA ILE A 142 -0.04 5.01 -13.18
C ILE A 142 -1.11 4.19 -12.46
N LEU A 143 -1.32 4.41 -11.17
CA LEU A 143 -2.26 3.63 -10.37
C LEU A 143 -3.69 3.78 -10.90
N PRO A 144 -4.38 2.68 -11.29
CA PRO A 144 -5.76 2.73 -11.69
C PRO A 144 -6.66 3.32 -10.59
N GLN A 145 -7.75 3.97 -10.97
CA GLN A 145 -8.62 4.67 -10.01
C GLN A 145 -9.35 3.73 -9.04
N ASP A 146 -9.49 2.47 -9.41
CA ASP A 146 -10.17 1.42 -8.64
C ASP A 146 -9.20 0.49 -7.89
N VAL A 147 -7.92 0.86 -7.79
CA VAL A 147 -6.88 0.09 -7.08
C VAL A 147 -6.45 0.85 -5.83
N ILE A 148 -6.39 0.15 -4.69
CA ILE A 148 -5.89 0.68 -3.41
C ILE A 148 -4.44 0.28 -3.16
N LEU A 149 -3.78 0.99 -2.25
CA LEU A 149 -2.43 0.69 -1.80
C LEU A 149 -2.45 0.23 -0.33
N ALA A 150 -1.76 -0.87 -0.04
CA ALA A 150 -1.38 -1.25 1.32
C ALA A 150 0.06 -0.78 1.57
N ILE A 151 0.21 0.37 2.23
CA ILE A 151 1.51 1.01 2.44
C ILE A 151 2.14 0.50 3.74
N ASP A 152 3.31 -0.10 3.61
CA ASP A 152 4.21 -0.49 4.71
C ASP A 152 5.36 0.54 4.76
N HIS A 153 5.17 1.62 5.54
CA HIS A 153 6.22 2.62 5.74
C HIS A 153 7.31 2.04 6.63
N LYS A 154 8.48 1.86 6.05
CA LYS A 154 9.64 1.29 6.72
C LYS A 154 10.46 2.38 7.41
N THR A 155 10.87 2.11 8.65
CA THR A 155 11.77 2.97 9.41
C THR A 155 13.20 2.95 8.85
N THR A 156 14.02 3.90 9.25
CA THR A 156 15.43 3.99 8.83
C THR A 156 16.30 2.89 9.40
N SER A 157 15.89 2.28 10.53
CA SER A 157 16.60 1.18 11.18
C SER A 157 15.83 -0.13 11.09
N SER A 158 16.50 -1.24 11.42
CA SER A 158 15.85 -2.55 11.62
C SER A 158 14.97 -2.57 12.87
N LYS A 159 14.96 -1.50 13.66
CA LYS A 159 14.13 -1.37 14.85
C LYS A 159 12.75 -0.84 14.47
N GLU A 160 11.73 -1.41 15.05
CA GLU A 160 10.33 -1.07 14.80
C GLU A 160 9.89 0.23 15.48
N ASP A 161 10.70 0.76 16.38
CA ASP A 161 10.45 2.05 17.04
C ASP A 161 10.94 3.19 16.13
N ALA A 162 10.03 4.06 15.72
CA ALA A 162 10.36 5.22 14.89
C ALA A 162 11.34 6.12 15.65
N SER A 163 12.48 6.41 15.00
CA SER A 163 13.33 7.52 15.38
C SER A 163 12.66 8.85 14.96
N GLU A 164 13.21 9.98 15.42
CA GLU A 164 12.71 11.30 14.98
C GLU A 164 12.80 11.47 13.45
N GLY A 165 13.86 10.97 12.83
CA GLY A 165 13.99 10.98 11.37
C GLY A 165 12.92 10.13 10.68
N ASP A 166 12.51 9.01 11.26
CA ASP A 166 11.41 8.21 10.74
C ASP A 166 10.07 8.91 10.86
N LEU A 167 9.84 9.67 11.93
CA LEU A 167 8.63 10.47 12.09
C LEU A 167 8.54 11.54 11.01
N GLN A 168 9.62 12.26 10.71
CA GLN A 168 9.64 13.23 9.62
C GLN A 168 9.37 12.57 8.27
N SER A 169 9.99 11.41 8.02
CA SER A 169 9.70 10.61 6.83
C SER A 169 8.21 10.26 6.72
N GLU A 170 7.58 9.86 7.82
CA GLU A 170 6.15 9.56 7.84
C GLU A 170 5.29 10.78 7.52
N LEU A 171 5.60 11.95 8.08
CA LEU A 171 4.88 13.20 7.82
C LEU A 171 5.02 13.65 6.36
N ASP A 172 6.22 13.54 5.79
CA ASP A 172 6.46 13.85 4.38
C ASP A 172 5.68 12.87 3.46
N LEU A 173 5.59 11.59 3.85
CA LEU A 173 4.80 10.60 3.11
C LEU A 173 3.30 10.93 3.11
N TYR A 174 2.74 11.34 4.26
CA TYR A 174 1.34 11.80 4.31
C TYR A 174 1.10 12.97 3.36
N THR A 175 1.98 13.97 3.37
CA THR A 175 1.90 15.11 2.45
C THR A 175 1.92 14.69 0.98
N LYS A 176 2.77 13.71 0.65
CA LYS A 176 2.85 13.14 -0.71
C LYS A 176 1.56 12.42 -1.09
N LEU A 177 0.99 11.60 -0.19
CA LEU A 177 -0.26 10.88 -0.42
C LEU A 177 -1.45 11.84 -0.54
N ASP A 178 -1.52 12.88 0.30
CA ASP A 178 -2.54 13.93 0.20
C ASP A 178 -2.52 14.61 -1.17
N ALA A 179 -1.33 14.93 -1.68
CA ALA A 179 -1.18 15.51 -3.02
C ALA A 179 -1.59 14.53 -4.13
N ALA A 180 -1.25 13.24 -4.02
CA ALA A 180 -1.55 12.22 -5.02
C ALA A 180 -3.06 11.90 -5.09
N PHE A 181 -3.75 11.90 -3.94
CA PHE A 181 -5.16 11.51 -3.82
C PHE A 181 -6.11 12.68 -3.53
N SER A 182 -5.71 13.90 -3.89
CA SER A 182 -6.55 15.11 -3.79
C SER A 182 -7.10 15.36 -2.38
N GLY A 183 -6.27 15.13 -1.35
CA GLY A 183 -6.59 15.33 0.06
C GLY A 183 -7.43 14.20 0.70
N ARG A 184 -7.68 13.11 0.00
CA ARG A 184 -8.46 11.96 0.49
C ARG A 184 -7.72 10.62 0.35
N PRO A 185 -6.44 10.53 0.80
CA PRO A 185 -5.68 9.29 0.66
C PRO A 185 -6.27 8.14 1.46
N GLN A 186 -7.06 8.40 2.52
CA GLN A 186 -7.71 7.39 3.35
C GLN A 186 -8.71 6.53 2.57
N GLU A 187 -9.27 7.04 1.48
CA GLU A 187 -10.16 6.30 0.59
C GLU A 187 -9.41 5.31 -0.33
N ARG A 188 -8.08 5.46 -0.46
CA ARG A 188 -7.23 4.74 -1.41
C ARG A 188 -6.06 4.00 -0.77
N VAL A 189 -5.77 4.27 0.50
CA VAL A 189 -4.59 3.73 1.21
C VAL A 189 -5.01 3.10 2.52
N VAL A 190 -4.61 1.84 2.73
CA VAL A 190 -4.59 1.20 4.04
C VAL A 190 -3.15 1.21 4.57
N TRP A 191 -2.99 1.57 5.84
CA TRP A 191 -1.68 1.60 6.49
C TRP A 191 -1.35 0.22 7.06
N LYS A 192 -0.40 -0.47 6.43
CA LYS A 192 0.08 -1.78 6.87
C LYS A 192 1.21 -1.61 7.89
N SER A 193 1.20 -2.40 8.94
CA SER A 193 2.26 -2.42 9.94
C SER A 193 2.34 -3.78 10.64
N PHE A 194 3.27 -3.88 11.57
CA PHE A 194 3.41 -4.98 12.51
C PHE A 194 3.08 -4.51 13.94
N VAL A 195 2.88 -5.43 14.88
CA VAL A 195 2.38 -5.16 16.24
C VAL A 195 3.11 -4.02 16.96
N LYS A 196 4.41 -3.90 16.76
CA LYS A 196 5.25 -2.92 17.48
C LYS A 196 5.37 -1.56 16.76
N GLY A 197 4.69 -1.39 15.63
CA GLY A 197 4.80 -0.18 14.83
C GLY A 197 4.01 1.00 15.42
N SER A 198 4.67 2.05 15.89
CA SER A 198 4.01 3.29 16.35
C SER A 198 3.34 4.09 15.22
N GLY A 199 3.80 3.92 13.97
CA GLY A 199 3.26 4.60 12.79
C GLY A 199 1.78 4.31 12.53
N ALA A 200 1.32 3.08 12.81
CA ALA A 200 -0.09 2.73 12.62
C ALA A 200 -1.04 3.56 13.49
N ARG A 201 -0.70 3.85 14.75
CA ARG A 201 -1.52 4.71 15.62
C ARG A 201 -1.61 6.13 15.09
N ARG A 202 -0.51 6.68 14.55
CA ARG A 202 -0.49 8.01 13.93
C ARG A 202 -1.29 8.04 12.63
N ALA A 203 -1.19 7.00 11.80
CA ALA A 203 -1.98 6.86 10.60
C ALA A 203 -3.48 6.77 10.92
N ARG A 204 -3.87 5.98 11.92
CA ARG A 204 -5.25 5.88 12.39
C ARG A 204 -5.80 7.22 12.89
N ALA A 205 -4.99 8.01 13.62
CA ALA A 205 -5.36 9.35 14.07
C ALA A 205 -5.59 10.33 12.89
N ARG A 206 -5.08 10.02 11.70
CA ARG A 206 -5.32 10.74 10.44
C ARG A 206 -6.45 10.14 9.60
N GLY A 207 -7.19 9.16 10.11
CA GLY A 207 -8.32 8.55 9.44
C GLY A 207 -7.99 7.39 8.51
N TYR A 208 -6.72 6.97 8.40
CA TYR A 208 -6.38 5.76 7.63
C TYR A 208 -6.91 4.51 8.32
N LYS A 209 -7.43 3.57 7.57
CA LYS A 209 -7.59 2.20 8.05
C LYS A 209 -6.23 1.56 8.24
N THR A 210 -6.12 0.75 9.29
CA THR A 210 -4.86 0.10 9.67
C THR A 210 -4.95 -1.41 9.53
N MET A 211 -3.89 -2.02 9.02
CA MET A 211 -3.77 -3.46 8.87
C MET A 211 -2.51 -3.96 9.60
N CYS A 212 -2.70 -4.87 10.56
CA CYS A 212 -1.60 -5.51 11.26
C CYS A 212 -1.32 -6.89 10.68
N MET A 213 -0.04 -7.18 10.47
CA MET A 213 0.44 -8.52 10.13
C MET A 213 1.01 -9.15 11.39
N PHE A 214 0.20 -9.97 12.07
CA PHE A 214 0.60 -10.73 13.25
C PHE A 214 1.36 -11.99 12.86
N TYR A 215 2.28 -12.38 13.73
CA TYR A 215 2.76 -13.75 13.85
C TYR A 215 2.02 -14.43 15.00
N GLU A 216 1.81 -15.76 14.90
CA GLU A 216 1.08 -16.52 15.93
C GLU A 216 1.65 -16.28 17.34
N THR A 217 2.98 -16.18 17.45
CA THR A 217 3.68 -15.93 18.72
C THR A 217 3.39 -14.56 19.35
N GLU A 218 2.82 -13.62 18.58
CA GLU A 218 2.53 -12.26 19.03
C GLU A 218 1.08 -12.12 19.54
N LEU A 219 0.25 -13.15 19.38
CA LEU A 219 -1.18 -13.06 19.68
C LEU A 219 -1.50 -12.99 21.18
N VAL A 220 -0.60 -13.46 22.05
CA VAL A 220 -0.82 -13.49 23.51
C VAL A 220 -1.10 -12.10 24.08
N ASP A 221 -0.43 -11.08 23.58
CA ASP A 221 -0.56 -9.69 24.02
C ASP A 221 -1.20 -8.79 22.97
N ALA A 222 -1.81 -9.38 21.92
CA ALA A 222 -2.33 -8.62 20.78
C ALA A 222 -3.51 -7.73 21.15
N ARG A 223 -3.45 -6.48 20.72
CA ARG A 223 -4.50 -5.47 20.87
C ARG A 223 -5.30 -5.37 19.56
N PHE A 224 -6.22 -6.32 19.32
CA PHE A 224 -7.00 -6.38 18.08
C PHE A 224 -7.88 -5.14 17.87
N ASP A 225 -8.28 -4.46 18.94
CA ASP A 225 -9.07 -3.22 18.89
C ASP A 225 -8.34 -2.05 18.21
N GLU A 226 -7.02 -2.08 18.19
CA GLU A 226 -6.19 -1.03 17.57
C GLU A 226 -6.12 -1.14 16.03
N TRP A 227 -6.68 -2.21 15.43
CA TRP A 227 -6.55 -2.50 14.00
C TRP A 227 -7.89 -2.68 13.31
N ASP A 228 -7.97 -2.28 12.04
CA ASP A 228 -9.17 -2.45 11.22
C ASP A 228 -9.16 -3.77 10.44
N VAL A 229 -7.97 -4.26 10.08
CA VAL A 229 -7.75 -5.52 9.36
C VAL A 229 -6.68 -6.34 10.09
N LEU A 230 -6.93 -7.63 10.28
CA LEU A 230 -6.04 -8.53 11.02
C LEU A 230 -5.42 -9.56 10.09
N GLY A 231 -4.11 -9.52 9.93
CA GLY A 231 -3.34 -10.50 9.17
C GLY A 231 -2.72 -11.55 10.07
N LEU A 232 -2.65 -12.79 9.60
CA LEU A 232 -2.00 -13.89 10.27
C LEU A 232 -1.33 -14.82 9.25
N GLU A 233 -0.29 -15.54 9.66
CA GLU A 233 0.36 -16.56 8.84
C GLU A 233 -0.65 -17.63 8.38
N TRP A 234 -0.64 -17.99 7.10
CA TRP A 234 -1.56 -18.98 6.55
C TRP A 234 -1.47 -20.35 7.25
N ASN A 235 -0.30 -20.71 7.79
CA ASN A 235 -0.02 -21.96 8.48
C ASN A 235 -0.22 -21.89 10.00
N ALA A 236 -0.52 -20.72 10.59
CA ALA A 236 -0.82 -20.58 12.01
C ALA A 236 -1.91 -21.57 12.46
N SER A 237 -1.94 -21.91 13.75
CA SER A 237 -2.89 -22.87 14.29
C SER A 237 -4.35 -22.48 14.09
N GLN A 238 -5.25 -23.44 14.12
CA GLN A 238 -6.70 -23.19 14.06
C GLN A 238 -7.14 -22.25 15.19
N THR A 239 -6.63 -22.48 16.42
CA THR A 239 -6.93 -21.62 17.59
C THR A 239 -6.50 -20.17 17.35
N ALA A 240 -5.31 -19.93 16.78
CA ALA A 240 -4.85 -18.60 16.45
C ALA A 240 -5.78 -17.90 15.44
N TRP A 241 -6.24 -18.62 14.42
CA TRP A 241 -7.21 -18.09 13.45
C TRP A 241 -8.58 -17.80 14.10
N GLU A 242 -9.04 -18.64 15.02
CA GLU A 242 -10.28 -18.42 15.77
C GLU A 242 -10.24 -17.14 16.62
N MET A 243 -9.09 -16.81 17.21
CA MET A 243 -8.92 -15.55 17.94
C MET A 243 -9.15 -14.32 17.04
N LEU A 244 -8.62 -14.35 15.80
CA LEU A 244 -8.81 -13.23 14.86
C LEU A 244 -10.24 -13.17 14.34
N THR A 245 -10.80 -14.32 13.94
CA THR A 245 -12.15 -14.39 13.34
C THR A 245 -13.24 -14.02 14.33
N ALA A 246 -13.07 -14.32 15.62
CA ALA A 246 -13.99 -13.97 16.69
C ALA A 246 -14.17 -12.44 16.85
N THR A 247 -13.23 -11.63 16.35
CA THR A 247 -13.33 -10.16 16.37
C THR A 247 -14.39 -9.62 15.39
N GLY A 248 -14.81 -10.41 14.40
CA GLY A 248 -15.68 -9.99 13.29
C GLY A 248 -15.00 -9.09 12.25
N LYS A 249 -13.74 -8.71 12.45
CA LYS A 249 -12.99 -7.85 11.53
C LYS A 249 -12.56 -8.61 10.26
N PRO A 250 -12.24 -7.90 9.16
CA PRO A 250 -11.58 -8.51 8.00
C PRO A 250 -10.28 -9.21 8.40
N THR A 251 -10.11 -10.46 7.97
CA THR A 251 -8.92 -11.27 8.23
C THR A 251 -8.20 -11.59 6.93
N ILE A 252 -6.87 -11.53 6.93
CA ILE A 252 -6.04 -11.79 5.75
C ILE A 252 -4.91 -12.76 6.07
N ALA A 253 -4.73 -13.79 5.24
CA ALA A 253 -3.58 -14.69 5.38
C ALA A 253 -2.35 -14.14 4.66
N HIS A 254 -1.19 -14.24 5.30
CA HIS A 254 0.09 -13.86 4.73
C HIS A 254 1.16 -14.95 4.94
N ILE A 255 2.16 -15.11 4.12
CA ILE A 255 2.20 -14.75 2.71
C ILE A 255 1.88 -16.02 1.94
N VAL A 256 0.92 -15.94 1.04
CA VAL A 256 0.40 -17.11 0.33
C VAL A 256 1.05 -17.18 -1.06
N THR A 257 1.62 -18.35 -1.39
CA THR A 257 2.41 -18.55 -2.60
C THR A 257 1.87 -19.64 -3.53
N ASN A 258 0.86 -20.39 -3.10
CA ASN A 258 0.21 -21.44 -3.91
C ASN A 258 -1.22 -21.72 -3.46
N THR A 259 -1.99 -22.42 -4.30
CA THR A 259 -3.41 -22.72 -4.08
C THR A 259 -3.67 -23.61 -2.85
N GLY A 260 -2.72 -24.49 -2.47
CA GLY A 260 -2.83 -25.32 -1.27
C GLY A 260 -2.79 -24.47 0.01
N GLN A 261 -1.88 -23.50 0.07
CA GLN A 261 -1.82 -22.51 1.17
C GLN A 261 -3.08 -21.64 1.21
N ALA A 262 -3.58 -21.20 0.05
CA ALA A 262 -4.81 -20.45 -0.07
C ALA A 262 -6.01 -21.23 0.49
N SER A 263 -6.17 -22.49 0.08
CA SER A 263 -7.22 -23.37 0.59
C SER A 263 -7.13 -23.58 2.10
N THR A 264 -5.92 -23.76 2.62
CA THR A 264 -5.68 -23.91 4.07
C THR A 264 -6.07 -22.64 4.82
N ALA A 265 -5.67 -21.46 4.32
CA ALA A 265 -6.02 -20.17 4.92
C ALA A 265 -7.54 -19.95 4.95
N PHE A 266 -8.24 -20.18 3.84
CA PHE A 266 -9.69 -20.05 3.77
C PHE A 266 -10.41 -21.03 4.69
N SER A 267 -9.96 -22.29 4.78
CA SER A 267 -10.56 -23.27 5.69
C SER A 267 -10.46 -22.87 7.17
N LYS A 268 -9.44 -22.08 7.52
CA LYS A 268 -9.25 -21.54 8.88
C LYS A 268 -9.99 -20.24 9.15
N GLY A 269 -10.63 -19.63 8.14
CA GLY A 269 -11.44 -18.44 8.28
C GLY A 269 -10.80 -17.15 7.77
N ALA A 270 -9.72 -17.22 7.00
CA ALA A 270 -9.24 -16.06 6.26
C ALA A 270 -10.33 -15.55 5.32
N ARG A 271 -10.49 -14.22 5.25
CA ARG A 271 -11.41 -13.56 4.30
C ARG A 271 -10.69 -13.06 3.06
N GLY A 272 -9.37 -12.89 3.15
CA GLY A 272 -8.53 -12.45 2.06
C GLY A 272 -7.14 -13.05 2.12
N LEU A 273 -6.38 -12.83 1.07
CA LEU A 273 -5.03 -13.37 0.90
C LEU A 273 -4.05 -12.25 0.49
N MET A 274 -2.89 -12.24 1.12
CA MET A 274 -1.72 -11.49 0.66
C MET A 274 -0.83 -12.42 -0.16
N CYS A 275 -0.81 -12.25 -1.48
CA CYS A 275 -0.27 -13.20 -2.45
C CYS A 275 1.03 -12.68 -3.08
N SER A 276 2.05 -13.53 -3.16
CA SER A 276 3.34 -13.21 -3.79
C SER A 276 3.50 -13.76 -5.20
N ARG A 277 2.55 -14.54 -5.69
CA ARG A 277 2.60 -15.21 -7.01
C ARG A 277 1.31 -14.94 -7.80
N PRO A 278 1.24 -13.82 -8.53
CA PRO A 278 0.04 -13.39 -9.25
C PRO A 278 -0.46 -14.39 -10.32
N SER A 279 0.40 -15.21 -10.89
CA SER A 279 -0.02 -16.24 -11.86
C SER A 279 -0.74 -17.41 -11.20
N ASP A 280 -0.43 -17.72 -9.94
CA ASP A 280 -0.94 -18.91 -9.26
C ASP A 280 -2.17 -18.57 -8.39
N ILE A 281 -2.20 -17.33 -7.83
CA ILE A 281 -3.25 -16.89 -6.90
C ILE A 281 -3.62 -15.46 -7.23
N HIS A 282 -4.81 -15.25 -7.72
CA HIS A 282 -5.33 -13.95 -8.13
C HIS A 282 -6.85 -13.89 -7.90
N PRO A 283 -7.48 -12.69 -7.95
CA PRO A 283 -8.94 -12.52 -7.88
C PRO A 283 -9.74 -13.33 -8.88
#